data_fb64bde9966332801a9cb6212652d350
#
_entry.id   fb64bde9966332801a9cb6212652d350
#
_cell.length_a   1.000
_cell.length_b   1.000
_cell.length_c   1.000
_cell.angle_alpha   90.00
_cell.angle_beta   90.00
_cell.angle_gamma   90.00
#
_symmetry.space_group_name_H-M   'P 1'
#
loop_
_entity.id
_entity.type
_entity.pdbx_description
1 polymer ?
#
loop_
_entity_poly.entity_id
_entity_poly.type
_entity_poly.pdbx_seq_one_letter_code
_entity_poly.pdbx_strand_id
1 'polypeptide(L)'
;ELEVAAVIGTGGRDLSPERARDHIAGYTIFNDWSARDLQFREMKVNLGPCKGKDFASTLGPVLVTADELESYRDAEGFLRLAMTVEVNGREVGRDLLSNMGWPFEELVAYASRGAEIRPGDVLGSGTCGGGGCLAELWGRRGVQDPPPLGPGDVVTMTVQGIGTITNTVAKGQDSRPIAPARHRPRDRS
;
A
#
# COMPACT_ATOMS: atom_id res chain seq x y z
N GLU A 1 5.92 2.03 2.41
CA GLU A 1 5.69 0.72 1.78
C GLU A 1 5.61 0.88 0.27
N LEU A 2 6.49 0.19 -0.46
CA LEU A 2 6.44 0.13 -1.93
C LEU A 2 5.38 -0.86 -2.37
N GLU A 3 4.38 -0.37 -3.07
CA GLU A 3 3.26 -1.15 -3.61
C GLU A 3 2.89 -0.69 -5.02
N VAL A 4 2.11 -1.50 -5.69
CA VAL A 4 1.31 -1.11 -6.86
C VAL A 4 -0.15 -1.17 -6.46
N ALA A 5 -0.96 -0.25 -6.95
CA ALA A 5 -2.39 -0.28 -6.73
C ALA A 5 -3.15 -0.44 -8.04
N ALA A 6 -4.18 -1.28 -8.02
CA ALA A 6 -5.21 -1.32 -9.05
C ALA A 6 -6.26 -0.25 -8.77
N VAL A 7 -6.67 0.49 -9.79
CA VAL A 7 -7.73 1.49 -9.72
C VAL A 7 -8.97 0.94 -10.42
N ILE A 8 -10.10 0.94 -9.74
CA ILE A 8 -11.36 0.45 -10.27
C ILE A 8 -11.96 1.48 -11.25
N GLY A 9 -12.29 1.03 -12.45
CA GLY A 9 -12.93 1.83 -13.49
C GLY A 9 -14.44 1.59 -13.61
N THR A 10 -14.87 0.36 -13.31
CA THR A 10 -16.29 -0.03 -13.37
C THR A 10 -16.70 -0.66 -12.05
N GLY A 11 -17.81 -0.20 -11.48
CA GLY A 11 -18.34 -0.74 -10.23
C GLY A 11 -18.88 -2.17 -10.39
N GLY A 12 -18.90 -2.91 -9.28
CA GLY A 12 -19.41 -4.28 -9.26
C GLY A 12 -19.55 -4.85 -7.86
N ARG A 13 -20.22 -5.98 -7.77
CA ARG A 13 -20.42 -6.71 -6.52
C ARG A 13 -20.38 -8.21 -6.78
N ASP A 14 -19.84 -8.97 -5.84
CA ASP A 14 -19.78 -10.44 -5.89
C ASP A 14 -19.19 -10.95 -7.23
N LEU A 15 -18.09 -10.32 -7.67
CA LEU A 15 -17.44 -10.63 -8.94
C LEU A 15 -16.65 -11.94 -8.83
N SER A 16 -16.63 -12.71 -9.92
CA SER A 16 -15.63 -13.77 -10.09
C SER A 16 -14.28 -13.16 -10.53
N PRO A 17 -13.13 -13.82 -10.32
CA PRO A 17 -11.84 -13.30 -10.76
C PRO A 17 -11.79 -12.97 -12.26
N GLU A 18 -12.40 -13.80 -13.10
CA GLU A 18 -12.44 -13.59 -14.56
C GLU A 18 -13.18 -12.30 -14.93
N ARG A 19 -14.26 -11.98 -14.21
CA ARG A 19 -15.01 -10.74 -14.41
C ARG A 19 -14.33 -9.54 -13.75
N ALA A 20 -13.69 -9.76 -12.62
CA ALA A 20 -13.05 -8.69 -11.85
C ALA A 20 -11.97 -7.95 -12.65
N ARG A 21 -11.28 -8.64 -13.57
CA ARG A 21 -10.29 -8.06 -14.45
C ARG A 21 -10.86 -6.89 -15.28
N ASP A 22 -12.05 -7.02 -15.82
CA ASP A 22 -12.68 -6.00 -16.67
C ASP A 22 -13.14 -4.77 -15.86
N HIS A 23 -13.07 -4.83 -14.54
CA HIS A 23 -13.39 -3.73 -13.65
C HIS A 23 -12.16 -2.86 -13.30
N ILE A 24 -10.94 -3.29 -13.64
CA ILE A 24 -9.70 -2.56 -13.39
C ILE A 24 -9.46 -1.58 -14.54
N ALA A 25 -9.43 -0.27 -14.25
CA ALA A 25 -9.07 0.75 -15.24
C ALA A 25 -7.58 0.75 -15.53
N GLY A 26 -6.75 0.50 -14.53
CA GLY A 26 -5.31 0.54 -14.66
C GLY A 26 -4.59 0.44 -13.32
N TYR A 27 -3.29 0.72 -13.38
CA TYR A 27 -2.39 0.55 -12.23
C TYR A 27 -1.54 1.79 -12.01
N THR A 28 -1.16 2.04 -10.77
CA THR A 28 -0.31 3.16 -10.37
C THR A 28 0.63 2.75 -9.24
N ILE A 29 1.74 3.48 -9.05
CA ILE A 29 2.57 3.26 -7.86
C ILE A 29 1.81 3.73 -6.63
N PHE A 30 1.90 2.98 -5.55
CA PHE A 30 1.31 3.32 -4.28
C PHE A 30 2.37 3.26 -3.18
N ASN A 31 2.55 4.38 -2.48
CA ASN A 31 3.31 4.39 -1.24
C ASN A 31 2.34 4.45 -0.07
N ASP A 32 2.17 3.33 0.63
CA ASP A 32 1.37 3.22 1.85
C ASP A 32 2.21 3.65 3.06
N TRP A 33 2.22 4.95 3.33
CA TRP A 33 2.98 5.53 4.44
C TRP A 33 2.55 4.94 5.77
N SER A 34 3.53 4.58 6.61
CA SER A 34 3.28 3.84 7.84
C SER A 34 3.98 4.48 9.04
N ALA A 35 3.19 4.86 10.06
CA ALA A 35 3.69 5.21 11.39
C ALA A 35 3.66 3.95 12.26
N ARG A 36 4.78 3.21 12.29
CA ARG A 36 4.84 1.88 12.91
C ARG A 36 4.65 1.89 14.41
N ASP A 37 5.07 2.94 15.10
CA ASP A 37 4.84 3.15 16.53
C ASP A 37 3.34 3.22 16.86
N LEU A 38 2.55 3.97 16.06
CA LEU A 38 1.10 4.03 16.17
C LEU A 38 0.46 2.70 15.78
N GLN A 39 0.87 2.11 14.68
CA GLN A 39 0.35 0.84 14.18
C GLN A 39 0.50 -0.27 15.22
N PHE A 40 1.69 -0.44 15.81
CA PHE A 40 1.91 -1.45 16.85
C PHE A 40 1.03 -1.24 18.09
N ARG A 41 0.72 0.01 18.42
CA ARG A 41 -0.21 0.31 19.51
C ARG A 41 -1.65 -0.07 19.17
N GLU A 42 -2.10 0.26 17.96
CA GLU A 42 -3.46 -0.04 17.49
C GLU A 42 -3.71 -1.54 17.36
N MET A 43 -2.74 -2.29 16.86
CA MET A 43 -2.86 -3.74 16.65
C MET A 43 -2.94 -4.56 17.96
N LYS A 44 -2.65 -3.98 19.12
CA LYS A 44 -2.77 -4.67 20.41
C LYS A 44 -4.17 -5.18 20.73
N VAL A 45 -5.19 -4.64 20.10
CA VAL A 45 -6.59 -5.06 20.27
C VAL A 45 -7.07 -5.98 19.13
N ASN A 46 -6.16 -6.48 18.30
CA ASN A 46 -6.44 -7.34 17.13
C ASN A 46 -7.39 -6.72 16.09
N LEU A 47 -7.45 -5.40 16.04
CA LEU A 47 -8.10 -4.64 14.97
C LEU A 47 -7.04 -4.11 14.02
N GLY A 48 -7.42 -3.91 12.75
CA GLY A 48 -6.50 -3.39 11.75
C GLY A 48 -5.96 -2.01 12.12
N PRO A 49 -4.79 -1.62 11.56
CA PRO A 49 -4.24 -0.29 11.78
C PRO A 49 -5.19 0.79 11.23
N CYS A 50 -5.22 1.95 11.89
CA CYS A 50 -6.02 3.09 11.50
C CYS A 50 -5.15 4.35 11.39
N LYS A 51 -4.83 4.99 12.50
CA LYS A 51 -4.02 6.22 12.55
C LYS A 51 -2.55 6.00 12.17
N GLY A 52 -2.09 4.77 12.24
CA GLY A 52 -0.78 4.37 11.73
C GLY A 52 -0.68 4.35 10.20
N LYS A 53 -1.81 4.47 9.48
CA LYS A 53 -1.89 4.38 8.02
C LYS A 53 -2.63 5.54 7.34
N ASP A 54 -3.71 6.03 7.92
CA ASP A 54 -4.63 6.98 7.28
C ASP A 54 -4.12 8.42 7.19
N PHE A 55 -2.90 8.70 7.67
CA PHE A 55 -2.34 10.05 7.69
C PHE A 55 -1.77 10.48 6.33
N ALA A 56 -1.35 9.55 5.49
CA ALA A 56 -0.81 9.83 4.16
C ALA A 56 -0.82 8.60 3.25
N SER A 57 -1.11 8.82 1.98
CA SER A 57 -0.94 7.89 0.88
C SER A 57 -0.41 8.66 -0.33
N THR A 58 0.55 8.08 -1.07
CA THR A 58 1.00 8.67 -2.33
C THR A 58 0.65 7.74 -3.48
N LEU A 59 -0.01 8.28 -4.49
CA LEU A 59 -0.31 7.61 -5.75
C LEU A 59 0.36 8.37 -6.89
N GLY A 60 0.82 7.65 -7.92
CA GLY A 60 1.39 8.30 -9.09
C GLY A 60 2.51 7.49 -9.76
N PRO A 61 3.26 8.11 -10.70
CA PRO A 61 3.06 9.47 -11.23
C PRO A 61 1.86 9.57 -12.20
N VAL A 62 1.44 8.43 -12.73
CA VAL A 62 0.36 8.28 -13.71
C VAL A 62 -0.49 7.06 -13.37
N LEU A 63 -1.68 6.99 -13.92
CA LEU A 63 -2.47 5.76 -14.05
C LEU A 63 -2.15 5.18 -15.43
N VAL A 64 -1.51 4.01 -15.46
CA VAL A 64 -1.28 3.24 -16.68
C VAL A 64 -2.46 2.31 -16.88
N THR A 65 -3.09 2.35 -18.05
CA THR A 65 -4.25 1.50 -18.32
C THR A 65 -3.91 0.02 -18.32
N ALA A 66 -4.87 -0.83 -18.00
CA ALA A 66 -4.63 -2.26 -17.79
C ALA A 66 -4.10 -2.95 -19.08
N ASP A 67 -4.53 -2.50 -20.25
CA ASP A 67 -4.12 -3.02 -21.55
C ASP A 67 -2.65 -2.69 -21.88
N GLU A 68 -2.14 -1.53 -21.47
CA GLU A 68 -0.72 -1.19 -21.67
C GLU A 68 0.23 -2.10 -20.88
N LEU A 69 -0.20 -2.63 -19.75
CA LEU A 69 0.61 -3.54 -18.94
C LEU A 69 0.38 -5.02 -19.26
N GLU A 70 -0.47 -5.33 -20.24
CA GLU A 70 -0.80 -6.71 -20.60
C GLU A 70 0.44 -7.52 -21.06
N SER A 71 1.42 -6.88 -21.70
CA SER A 71 2.66 -7.53 -22.12
C SER A 71 3.54 -8.04 -20.95
N TYR A 72 3.30 -7.55 -19.74
CA TYR A 72 3.98 -8.00 -18.53
C TYR A 72 3.21 -9.09 -17.77
N ARG A 73 2.00 -9.42 -18.21
CA ARG A 73 1.16 -10.44 -17.55
C ARG A 73 1.67 -11.84 -17.90
N ASP A 74 1.84 -12.65 -16.87
CA ASP A 74 2.16 -14.08 -17.05
C ASP A 74 0.89 -14.94 -17.19
N ALA A 75 1.10 -16.24 -17.41
CA ALA A 75 0.00 -17.20 -17.62
C ALA A 75 -0.89 -17.40 -16.39
N GLU A 76 -0.43 -17.02 -15.20
CA GLU A 76 -1.17 -17.11 -13.94
C GLU A 76 -1.85 -15.78 -13.56
N GLY A 77 -1.74 -14.74 -14.40
CA GLY A 77 -2.39 -13.45 -14.20
C GLY A 77 -1.53 -12.40 -13.46
N PHE A 78 -0.32 -12.74 -13.04
CA PHE A 78 0.56 -11.80 -12.34
C PHE A 78 1.28 -10.86 -13.30
N LEU A 79 1.41 -9.59 -12.89
CA LEU A 79 2.19 -8.58 -13.62
C LEU A 79 3.66 -8.66 -13.20
N ARG A 80 4.55 -9.04 -14.11
CA ARG A 80 5.99 -9.18 -13.88
C ARG A 80 6.70 -7.83 -14.01
N LEU A 81 6.42 -6.91 -13.11
CA LEU A 81 7.01 -5.58 -13.07
C LEU A 81 8.15 -5.52 -12.04
N ALA A 82 9.33 -5.08 -12.46
CA ALA A 82 10.42 -4.82 -11.54
C ALA A 82 10.09 -3.57 -10.69
N MET A 83 10.36 -3.65 -9.39
CA MET A 83 10.08 -2.62 -8.41
C MET A 83 11.33 -2.31 -7.59
N THR A 84 11.62 -1.02 -7.36
CA THR A 84 12.72 -0.58 -6.49
C THR A 84 12.28 0.55 -5.59
N VAL A 85 12.87 0.62 -4.39
CA VAL A 85 12.73 1.74 -3.46
C VAL A 85 14.09 2.20 -2.96
N GLU A 86 14.26 3.52 -2.94
CA GLU A 86 15.46 4.18 -2.45
C GLU A 86 15.10 5.13 -1.30
N VAL A 87 16.02 5.27 -0.36
CA VAL A 87 16.04 6.32 0.67
C VAL A 87 17.30 7.13 0.51
N ASN A 88 17.16 8.42 0.26
CA ASN A 88 18.28 9.36 0.05
C ASN A 88 19.25 8.88 -1.05
N GLY A 89 18.72 8.35 -2.16
CA GLY A 89 19.50 7.84 -3.28
C GLY A 89 20.19 6.49 -3.05
N ARG A 90 19.97 5.86 -1.89
CA ARG A 90 20.44 4.50 -1.61
C ARG A 90 19.30 3.51 -1.78
N GLU A 91 19.45 2.54 -2.66
CA GLU A 91 18.49 1.46 -2.78
C GLU A 91 18.40 0.66 -1.47
N VAL A 92 17.18 0.52 -0.95
CA VAL A 92 16.89 -0.21 0.29
C VAL A 92 16.05 -1.46 0.04
N GLY A 93 15.38 -1.54 -1.10
CA GLY A 93 14.61 -2.70 -1.47
C GLY A 93 14.33 -2.81 -2.96
N ARG A 94 14.16 -4.07 -3.41
CA ARG A 94 13.73 -4.42 -4.77
C ARG A 94 12.97 -5.74 -4.79
N ASP A 95 12.01 -5.84 -5.70
CA ASP A 95 11.23 -7.06 -5.90
C ASP A 95 10.64 -7.10 -7.31
N LEU A 96 9.93 -8.18 -7.59
CA LEU A 96 8.99 -8.29 -8.71
C LEU A 96 7.56 -8.26 -8.17
N LEU A 97 6.68 -7.48 -8.79
CA LEU A 97 5.26 -7.44 -8.39
C LEU A 97 4.60 -8.83 -8.47
N SER A 98 5.04 -9.67 -9.40
CA SER A 98 4.56 -11.05 -9.54
C SER A 98 4.89 -11.97 -8.36
N ASN A 99 5.67 -11.50 -7.35
CA ASN A 99 5.91 -12.25 -6.11
C ASN A 99 4.78 -12.08 -5.08
N MET A 100 3.74 -11.31 -5.38
CA MET A 100 2.54 -11.22 -4.55
C MET A 100 1.80 -12.57 -4.50
N GLY A 101 1.01 -12.80 -3.45
CA GLY A 101 0.35 -14.09 -3.23
C GLY A 101 -0.90 -14.34 -4.08
N TRP A 102 -1.56 -13.29 -4.58
CA TRP A 102 -2.76 -13.34 -5.43
C TRP A 102 -2.66 -12.29 -6.52
N PRO A 103 -3.07 -12.58 -7.77
CA PRO A 103 -3.17 -11.56 -8.81
C PRO A 103 -4.27 -10.55 -8.48
N PHE A 104 -4.22 -9.37 -9.10
CA PHE A 104 -5.16 -8.29 -8.78
C PHE A 104 -6.63 -8.64 -9.02
N GLU A 105 -6.94 -9.44 -10.02
CA GLU A 105 -8.30 -9.89 -10.28
C GLU A 105 -8.88 -10.69 -9.10
N GLU A 106 -8.08 -11.47 -8.41
CA GLU A 106 -8.52 -12.18 -7.19
C GLU A 106 -8.71 -11.23 -6.01
N LEU A 107 -7.82 -10.22 -5.85
CA LEU A 107 -7.97 -9.19 -4.83
C LEU A 107 -9.25 -8.39 -5.06
N VAL A 108 -9.54 -7.99 -6.30
CA VAL A 108 -10.77 -7.26 -6.67
C VAL A 108 -12.00 -8.13 -6.46
N ALA A 109 -11.97 -9.40 -6.87
CA ALA A 109 -13.06 -10.35 -6.62
C ALA A 109 -13.33 -10.49 -5.11
N TYR A 110 -12.26 -10.61 -4.30
CA TYR A 110 -12.40 -10.70 -2.85
C TYR A 110 -12.97 -9.41 -2.25
N ALA A 111 -12.49 -8.24 -2.66
CA ALA A 111 -12.98 -6.95 -2.19
C ALA A 111 -14.46 -6.73 -2.51
N SER A 112 -14.95 -7.31 -3.61
CA SER A 112 -16.35 -7.19 -4.03
C SER A 112 -17.32 -8.15 -3.31
N ARG A 113 -16.81 -9.08 -2.48
CA ARG A 113 -17.66 -10.07 -1.78
C ARG A 113 -18.55 -9.40 -0.74
N GLY A 114 -19.86 -9.47 -0.94
CA GLY A 114 -20.84 -8.86 -0.04
C GLY A 114 -20.74 -7.32 0.03
N ALA A 115 -19.87 -6.70 -0.76
CA ALA A 115 -19.64 -5.26 -0.82
C ALA A 115 -19.68 -4.77 -2.27
N GLU A 116 -19.91 -3.49 -2.47
CA GLU A 116 -19.85 -2.86 -3.79
C GLU A 116 -18.49 -2.17 -3.94
N ILE A 117 -17.73 -2.54 -4.97
CA ILE A 117 -16.59 -1.75 -5.44
C ILE A 117 -17.10 -0.69 -6.42
N ARG A 118 -16.43 0.48 -6.43
CA ARG A 118 -16.87 1.65 -7.19
C ARG A 118 -15.75 2.24 -8.03
N PRO A 119 -16.08 2.93 -9.14
CA PRO A 119 -15.07 3.67 -9.89
C PRO A 119 -14.31 4.64 -8.99
N GLY A 120 -12.98 4.57 -9.06
CA GLY A 120 -12.07 5.34 -8.22
C GLY A 120 -11.62 4.63 -6.93
N ASP A 121 -12.18 3.47 -6.59
CA ASP A 121 -11.61 2.65 -5.51
C ASP A 121 -10.19 2.21 -5.88
N VAL A 122 -9.31 2.17 -4.87
CA VAL A 122 -7.90 1.84 -5.01
C VAL A 122 -7.58 0.63 -4.13
N LEU A 123 -7.07 -0.43 -4.76
CA LEU A 123 -6.67 -1.66 -4.08
C LEU A 123 -5.15 -1.83 -4.19
N GLY A 124 -4.44 -1.71 -3.07
CA GLY A 124 -3.00 -1.94 -2.99
C GLY A 124 -2.64 -3.41 -3.08
N SER A 125 -1.47 -3.71 -3.65
CA SER A 125 -0.90 -5.07 -3.73
C SER A 125 -0.48 -5.63 -2.37
N GLY A 126 -0.40 -4.78 -1.36
CA GLY A 126 0.42 -5.03 -0.20
C GLY A 126 1.90 -4.74 -0.49
N THR A 127 2.67 -4.55 0.57
CA THR A 127 4.10 -4.21 0.47
C THR A 127 4.85 -5.29 -0.30
N CYS A 128 5.63 -4.91 -1.31
CA CYS A 128 6.53 -5.84 -1.97
C CYS A 128 7.61 -6.33 -1.00
N GLY A 129 8.09 -7.57 -1.20
CA GLY A 129 9.18 -8.14 -0.41
C GLY A 129 10.53 -7.47 -0.66
N GLY A 130 11.60 -8.11 -0.22
CA GLY A 130 12.95 -7.67 -0.56
C GLY A 130 13.38 -6.32 0.01
N GLY A 131 12.68 -5.80 1.04
CA GLY A 131 12.94 -4.49 1.63
C GLY A 131 11.98 -3.39 1.16
N GLY A 132 10.82 -3.74 0.63
CA GLY A 132 9.77 -2.80 0.23
C GLY A 132 9.28 -1.89 1.37
N CYS A 133 9.53 -2.27 2.62
CA CYS A 133 9.44 -1.37 3.77
C CYS A 133 10.65 -1.51 4.70
N LEU A 134 10.98 -0.42 5.42
CA LEU A 134 12.12 -0.43 6.34
C LEU A 134 11.96 -1.42 7.49
N ALA A 135 10.74 -1.65 7.98
CA ALA A 135 10.50 -2.59 9.07
C ALA A 135 10.89 -4.04 8.69
N GLU A 136 10.58 -4.47 7.47
CA GLU A 136 11.03 -5.77 6.94
C GLU A 136 12.55 -5.80 6.80
N LEU A 137 13.12 -4.76 6.20
CA LEU A 137 14.56 -4.64 6.02
C LEU A 137 15.31 -4.74 7.34
N TRP A 138 14.85 -4.02 8.38
CA TRP A 138 15.45 -4.09 9.73
C TRP A 138 15.28 -5.49 10.35
N GLY A 139 14.13 -6.10 10.21
CA GLY A 139 13.89 -7.46 10.70
C GLY A 139 14.84 -8.48 10.08
N ARG A 140 15.09 -8.36 8.77
CA ARG A 140 16.04 -9.24 8.05
C ARG A 140 17.49 -8.99 8.42
N ARG A 141 17.87 -7.74 8.65
CA ARG A 141 19.25 -7.34 8.95
C ARG A 141 19.59 -7.40 10.45
N GLY A 142 18.60 -7.39 11.32
CA GLY A 142 18.79 -7.30 12.77
C GLY A 142 19.29 -5.91 13.24
N VAL A 143 19.23 -4.89 12.36
CA VAL A 143 19.70 -3.53 12.63
C VAL A 143 18.85 -2.52 11.89
N GLN A 144 18.60 -1.35 12.52
CA GLN A 144 17.87 -0.22 11.91
C GLN A 144 18.83 0.63 11.03
N ASP A 145 19.18 0.10 9.85
CA ASP A 145 19.97 0.79 8.83
C ASP A 145 19.28 0.67 7.45
N PRO A 146 18.81 1.79 6.83
CA PRO A 146 18.83 3.17 7.37
C PRO A 146 17.94 3.31 8.62
N PRO A 147 18.14 4.38 9.41
CA PRO A 147 17.27 4.67 10.56
C PRO A 147 15.82 4.98 10.13
N PRO A 148 14.86 5.06 11.06
CA PRO A 148 13.52 5.54 10.76
C PRO A 148 13.55 6.88 10.04
N LEU A 149 12.65 7.05 9.05
CA LEU A 149 12.59 8.27 8.24
C LEU A 149 12.31 9.50 9.11
N GLY A 150 13.06 10.56 8.85
CA GLY A 150 12.91 11.86 9.49
C GLY A 150 12.67 12.99 8.49
N PRO A 151 12.31 14.20 8.96
CA PRO A 151 12.14 15.35 8.08
C PRO A 151 13.38 15.61 7.22
N GLY A 152 13.17 15.76 5.91
CA GLY A 152 14.23 15.97 4.92
C GLY A 152 14.64 14.69 4.18
N ASP A 153 14.30 13.51 4.68
CA ASP A 153 14.56 12.26 3.95
C ASP A 153 13.74 12.19 2.67
N VAL A 154 14.37 11.67 1.63
CA VAL A 154 13.77 11.52 0.29
C VAL A 154 13.55 10.04 0.00
N VAL A 155 12.31 9.67 -0.30
CA VAL A 155 11.93 8.32 -0.71
C VAL A 155 11.59 8.34 -2.19
N THR A 156 12.27 7.50 -2.98
CA THR A 156 12.03 7.32 -4.41
C THR A 156 11.59 5.89 -4.67
N MET A 157 10.49 5.72 -5.37
CA MET A 157 9.95 4.42 -5.75
C MET A 157 9.79 4.35 -7.26
N THR A 158 10.30 3.28 -7.87
CA THR A 158 10.22 3.06 -9.31
C THR A 158 9.58 1.71 -9.59
N VAL A 159 8.63 1.69 -10.51
CA VAL A 159 7.98 0.46 -11.00
C VAL A 159 8.06 0.45 -12.52
N GLN A 160 8.59 -0.64 -13.05
CA GLN A 160 8.71 -0.87 -14.49
C GLN A 160 7.35 -0.70 -15.17
N GLY A 161 7.32 0.01 -16.30
CA GLY A 161 6.10 0.25 -17.07
C GLY A 161 5.15 1.32 -16.49
N ILE A 162 5.36 1.77 -15.23
CA ILE A 162 4.52 2.81 -14.61
C ILE A 162 5.29 4.12 -14.43
N GLY A 163 6.53 4.06 -13.92
CA GLY A 163 7.35 5.26 -13.74
C GLY A 163 8.00 5.35 -12.37
N THR A 164 8.17 6.59 -11.89
CA THR A 164 8.87 6.88 -10.63
C THR A 164 8.13 7.98 -9.86
N ILE A 165 7.97 7.76 -8.57
CA ILE A 165 7.51 8.80 -7.62
C ILE A 165 8.64 9.13 -6.64
N THR A 166 8.73 10.40 -6.25
CA THR A 166 9.68 10.88 -5.24
C THR A 166 8.96 11.77 -4.25
N ASN A 167 9.15 11.48 -2.97
CA ASN A 167 8.54 12.22 -1.87
C ASN A 167 9.60 12.63 -0.85
N THR A 168 9.50 13.84 -0.33
CA THR A 168 10.30 14.31 0.80
C THR A 168 9.47 14.25 2.07
N VAL A 169 10.03 13.64 3.12
CA VAL A 169 9.40 13.59 4.44
C VAL A 169 9.39 14.99 5.05
N ALA A 170 8.22 15.48 5.43
CA ALA A 170 8.06 16.77 6.09
C ALA A 170 7.99 16.61 7.62
N LYS A 171 8.24 17.71 8.34
CA LYS A 171 7.98 17.75 9.78
C LYS A 171 6.48 17.58 10.04
N GLY A 172 6.13 16.66 10.93
CA GLY A 172 4.76 16.48 11.39
C GLY A 172 4.22 17.74 12.08
N GLN A 173 2.90 17.88 12.08
CA GLN A 173 2.21 18.91 12.86
C GLN A 173 1.78 18.35 14.22
N ASP A 174 1.79 19.20 15.24
CA ASP A 174 1.29 18.82 16.55
C ASP A 174 -0.22 18.53 16.48
N SER A 175 -0.61 17.35 16.92
CA SER A 175 -2.03 16.98 17.01
C SER A 175 -2.73 17.78 18.11
N ARG A 176 -3.95 18.22 17.84
CA ARG A 176 -4.79 18.81 18.90
C ARG A 176 -5.07 17.74 19.97
N PRO A 177 -4.89 18.08 21.27
CA PRO A 177 -5.10 17.12 22.33
C PRO A 177 -6.57 16.67 22.39
N ILE A 178 -6.77 15.38 22.56
CA ILE A 178 -8.08 14.77 22.84
C ILE A 178 -8.08 14.32 24.31
N ALA A 179 -9.12 14.68 25.03
CA ALA A 179 -9.24 14.28 26.42
C ALA A 179 -9.25 12.73 26.55
N PRO A 180 -8.62 12.16 27.58
CA PRO A 180 -8.65 10.73 27.80
C PRO A 180 -10.07 10.24 28.07
N ALA A 181 -10.29 8.94 27.88
CA ALA A 181 -11.56 8.30 28.18
C ALA A 181 -11.94 8.56 29.66
N ARG A 182 -13.19 8.91 29.88
CA ARG A 182 -13.71 9.17 31.24
C ARG A 182 -14.34 7.89 31.75
N HIS A 183 -13.93 7.49 32.95
CA HIS A 183 -14.63 6.43 33.68
C HIS A 183 -15.98 6.97 34.14
N ARG A 184 -17.07 6.35 33.71
CA ARG A 184 -18.40 6.65 34.21
C ARG A 184 -18.96 5.40 34.92
N PRO A 185 -19.48 5.54 36.13
CA PRO A 185 -20.28 4.48 36.78
C PRO A 185 -21.41 4.11 35.78
N ARG A 186 -21.56 2.83 35.50
CA ARG A 186 -22.71 2.35 34.74
C ARG A 186 -23.78 1.98 35.70
N ASP A 187 -24.88 2.70 35.68
CA ASP A 187 -26.11 2.27 36.35
C ASP A 187 -26.63 1.07 35.55
N ARG A 188 -26.71 -0.09 36.19
CA ARG A 188 -27.19 -1.34 35.58
C ARG A 188 -28.55 -1.75 36.20
N SER A 189 -29.27 -0.79 36.80
CA SER A 189 -30.64 -1.02 37.30
C SER A 189 -31.63 -1.26 36.15
#